data_cee03848ea703d2e4f742231379b352e
#
_entry.id   cee03848ea703d2e4f742231379b352e
#
_cell.length_a   1.000
_cell.length_b   1.000
_cell.length_c   1.000
_cell.angle_alpha   90.00
_cell.angle_beta   90.00
_cell.angle_gamma   90.00
#
_symmetry.space_group_name_H-M   'P 1'
#
loop_
_entity.id
_entity.type
_entity.pdbx_description
1 polymer ?
#
loop_
_entity_poly.entity_id
_entity_poly.type
_entity_poly.pdbx_seq_one_letter_code
_entity_poly.pdbx_strand_id
1 'polypeptide(L)'
;MKRKKILQLNLIILLMLIFFPLNSFASLPSAPTSFYLDELGMLDKETMENITQTNRELEQKTGSQIMVATIKNPNGLPASDLAPKIFNQWTIGDQTKKNGVLMLITEDDLTDKKEIFIATGYGIEGRLNDGKVGRIIDNFMIDDLKSGNYSKAINEGFKAIVAEVADEYGVELKGNYDYYLDVNSQSYSGGISLGSLLIMLIFFIILSNMFTRMSLYGGGSRRYYRKHPRYGRRYYNDPFGGYYRGGSNPFGGSSSFGNSSGNSYSGGFKGGGGTTGGGGAGRSF
;
A
#
# COMPACT_ATOMS: atom_id res chain seq x y z
N MET A 1 -44.36 41.31 17.50
CA MET A 1 -44.22 39.96 16.89
C MET A 1 -42.90 39.75 16.17
N LYS A 2 -42.37 40.67 15.33
CA LYS A 2 -41.10 40.50 14.55
C LYS A 2 -39.86 40.27 15.44
N ARG A 3 -39.68 41.00 16.55
CA ARG A 3 -38.50 40.87 17.45
C ARG A 3 -38.40 39.50 18.13
N LYS A 4 -39.53 38.88 18.53
CA LYS A 4 -39.52 37.54 19.12
C LYS A 4 -39.10 36.46 18.11
N LYS A 5 -39.55 36.58 16.84
CA LYS A 5 -39.14 35.65 15.76
C LYS A 5 -37.66 35.76 15.42
N ILE A 6 -37.09 36.97 15.44
CA ILE A 6 -35.65 37.19 15.21
C ILE A 6 -34.82 36.58 16.37
N LEU A 7 -35.30 36.76 17.62
CA LEU A 7 -34.62 36.17 18.79
C LEU A 7 -34.64 34.63 18.75
N GLN A 8 -35.77 34.02 18.34
CA GLN A 8 -35.89 32.58 18.18
C GLN A 8 -35.01 32.05 17.05
N LEU A 9 -34.90 32.77 15.92
CA LEU A 9 -34.07 32.42 14.80
C LEU A 9 -32.56 32.44 15.20
N ASN A 10 -32.14 33.50 15.92
CA ASN A 10 -30.75 33.61 16.41
C ASN A 10 -30.42 32.51 17.44
N LEU A 11 -31.39 32.12 18.28
CA LEU A 11 -31.19 31.02 19.23
C LEU A 11 -31.02 29.67 18.52
N ILE A 12 -31.80 29.43 17.45
CA ILE A 12 -31.70 28.22 16.64
C ILE A 12 -30.35 28.17 15.92
N ILE A 13 -29.88 29.28 15.35
CA ILE A 13 -28.58 29.38 14.70
C ILE A 13 -27.45 29.14 15.69
N LEU A 14 -27.53 29.72 16.90
CA LEU A 14 -26.58 29.50 17.96
C LEU A 14 -26.55 28.03 18.41
N LEU A 15 -27.73 27.41 18.53
CA LEU A 15 -27.84 25.97 18.86
C LEU A 15 -27.25 25.08 17.76
N MET A 16 -27.47 25.42 16.48
CA MET A 16 -26.87 24.72 15.34
C MET A 16 -25.35 24.82 15.30
N LEU A 17 -24.80 25.97 15.69
CA LEU A 17 -23.35 26.18 15.79
C LEU A 17 -22.71 25.32 16.90
N ILE A 18 -23.41 25.11 18.02
CA ILE A 18 -22.93 24.28 19.15
C ILE A 18 -22.97 22.78 18.78
N PHE A 19 -23.91 22.36 17.91
CA PHE A 19 -24.01 20.98 17.43
C PHE A 19 -23.17 20.70 16.19
N PHE A 20 -22.41 21.67 15.68
CA PHE A 20 -21.45 21.38 14.61
C PHE A 20 -20.28 20.59 15.23
N PRO A 21 -20.13 19.28 14.90
CA PRO A 21 -19.02 18.52 15.44
C PRO A 21 -17.73 19.14 14.91
N LEU A 22 -16.90 19.67 15.81
CA LEU A 22 -15.51 19.99 15.51
C LEU A 22 -14.82 18.64 15.26
N ASN A 23 -14.86 18.19 14.01
CA ASN A 23 -14.05 17.04 13.61
C ASN A 23 -12.59 17.46 13.79
N SER A 24 -12.01 17.10 14.92
CA SER A 24 -10.57 17.16 15.13
C SER A 24 -9.97 16.07 14.24
N PHE A 25 -9.57 16.44 13.04
CA PHE A 25 -8.71 15.57 12.25
C PHE A 25 -7.37 15.53 12.96
N ALA A 26 -7.06 14.39 13.61
CA ALA A 26 -5.71 14.18 14.09
C ALA A 26 -4.77 14.30 12.89
N SER A 27 -3.85 15.24 12.94
CA SER A 27 -2.86 15.43 11.88
C SER A 27 -1.91 14.25 11.88
N LEU A 28 -1.56 13.74 10.69
CA LEU A 28 -0.50 12.76 10.58
C LEU A 28 0.82 13.34 11.12
N PRO A 29 1.70 12.52 11.72
CA PRO A 29 2.96 12.98 12.23
C PRO A 29 3.80 13.64 11.13
N SER A 30 4.53 14.70 11.49
CA SER A 30 5.48 15.33 10.56
C SER A 30 6.65 14.41 10.27
N ALA A 31 7.24 14.53 9.07
CA ALA A 31 8.43 13.77 8.72
C ALA A 31 9.57 14.06 9.71
N PRO A 32 10.20 13.02 10.29
CA PRO A 32 11.34 13.19 11.18
C PRO A 32 12.59 13.63 10.41
N THR A 33 13.60 14.09 11.11
CA THR A 33 14.93 14.38 10.53
C THR A 33 15.86 13.17 10.51
N SER A 34 15.45 12.07 11.14
CA SER A 34 16.14 10.77 11.18
C SER A 34 15.39 9.73 10.37
N PHE A 35 16.01 8.58 10.09
CA PHE A 35 15.35 7.46 9.41
C PHE A 35 14.38 6.70 10.33
N TYR A 36 14.07 7.24 11.49
CA TYR A 36 13.09 6.69 12.42
C TYR A 36 12.32 7.80 13.15
N LEU A 37 11.10 7.45 13.56
CA LEU A 37 10.25 8.19 14.51
C LEU A 37 9.83 7.20 15.59
N ASP A 38 10.16 7.46 16.84
CA ASP A 38 9.86 6.55 17.94
C ASP A 38 9.07 7.27 19.05
N GLU A 39 7.74 7.38 18.88
CA GLU A 39 6.84 7.95 19.89
C GLU A 39 6.50 6.95 21.00
N LEU A 40 6.61 5.64 20.72
CA LEU A 40 6.26 4.59 21.68
C LEU A 40 7.44 4.13 22.55
N GLY A 41 8.66 4.64 22.27
CA GLY A 41 9.85 4.24 23.01
C GLY A 41 10.23 2.77 22.82
N MET A 42 10.02 2.24 21.61
CA MET A 42 10.26 0.84 21.28
C MET A 42 11.69 0.56 20.77
N LEU A 43 12.43 1.60 20.43
CA LEU A 43 13.78 1.47 19.87
C LEU A 43 14.85 1.70 20.93
N ASP A 44 15.78 0.80 21.06
CA ASP A 44 16.99 1.05 21.81
C ASP A 44 18.05 1.82 20.96
N LYS A 45 19.07 2.29 21.63
CA LYS A 45 20.11 3.12 20.99
C LYS A 45 20.86 2.37 19.90
N GLU A 46 21.14 1.08 20.08
CA GLU A 46 21.84 0.25 19.11
C GLU A 46 21.04 0.11 17.82
N THR A 47 19.74 -0.17 17.94
CA THR A 47 18.83 -0.26 16.80
C THR A 47 18.69 1.07 16.06
N MET A 48 18.58 2.18 16.78
CA MET A 48 18.54 3.53 16.17
C MET A 48 19.81 3.84 15.37
N GLU A 49 20.98 3.49 15.91
CA GLU A 49 22.27 3.66 15.25
C GLU A 49 22.39 2.76 14.01
N ASN A 50 21.98 1.48 14.13
CA ASN A 50 21.97 0.55 12.99
C ASN A 50 21.06 1.04 11.86
N ILE A 51 19.82 1.43 12.15
CA ILE A 51 18.87 1.99 11.17
C ILE A 51 19.52 3.19 10.46
N THR A 52 20.14 4.10 11.21
CA THR A 52 20.71 5.32 10.65
C THR A 52 21.92 5.04 9.76
N GLN A 53 22.87 4.20 10.22
CA GLN A 53 24.10 3.92 9.49
C GLN A 53 23.82 3.11 8.22
N THR A 54 22.97 2.08 8.33
CA THR A 54 22.62 1.22 7.20
C THR A 54 21.80 1.99 6.14
N ASN A 55 20.85 2.83 6.55
CA ASN A 55 20.10 3.65 5.59
C ASN A 55 21.00 4.62 4.83
N ARG A 56 21.96 5.26 5.48
CA ARG A 56 22.90 6.15 4.79
C ARG A 56 23.67 5.43 3.70
N GLU A 57 24.17 4.21 3.99
CA GLU A 57 24.88 3.42 3.01
C GLU A 57 23.96 2.95 1.88
N LEU A 58 22.74 2.47 2.22
CA LEU A 58 21.75 2.01 1.27
C LEU A 58 21.30 3.15 0.34
N GLU A 59 20.96 4.31 0.90
CA GLU A 59 20.55 5.49 0.15
C GLU A 59 21.64 5.97 -0.81
N GLN A 60 22.90 6.01 -0.37
CA GLN A 60 24.02 6.39 -1.23
C GLN A 60 24.20 5.45 -2.42
N LYS A 61 23.98 4.14 -2.23
CA LYS A 61 24.21 3.13 -3.28
C LYS A 61 22.99 2.94 -4.18
N THR A 62 21.78 3.10 -3.66
CA THR A 62 20.55 2.72 -4.37
C THR A 62 19.53 3.84 -4.51
N GLY A 63 19.60 4.87 -3.67
CA GLY A 63 18.56 5.87 -3.50
C GLY A 63 17.37 5.38 -2.64
N SER A 64 17.38 4.15 -2.16
CA SER A 64 16.32 3.59 -1.34
C SER A 64 16.41 4.11 0.10
N GLN A 65 15.24 4.32 0.72
CA GLN A 65 15.11 4.74 2.11
C GLN A 65 14.15 3.78 2.82
N ILE A 66 14.55 3.27 3.97
CA ILE A 66 13.72 2.42 4.82
C ILE A 66 13.43 3.20 6.10
N MET A 67 12.21 3.69 6.23
CA MET A 67 11.75 4.43 7.41
C MET A 67 11.14 3.50 8.43
N VAL A 68 11.45 3.72 9.71
CA VAL A 68 10.83 3.03 10.83
C VAL A 68 10.04 4.03 11.66
N ALA A 69 8.76 3.78 11.89
CA ALA A 69 7.91 4.64 12.70
C ALA A 69 7.14 3.83 13.75
N THR A 70 7.22 4.26 14.99
CA THR A 70 6.36 3.77 16.06
C THR A 70 5.55 4.96 16.58
N ILE A 71 4.22 4.93 16.42
CA ILE A 71 3.35 6.08 16.70
C ILE A 71 2.12 5.70 17.49
N LYS A 72 1.61 6.67 18.26
CA LYS A 72 0.28 6.60 18.84
C LYS A 72 -0.79 6.80 17.77
N ASN A 73 -1.89 6.09 17.91
CA ASN A 73 -3.00 6.11 16.97
C ASN A 73 -4.31 6.49 17.67
N PRO A 74 -4.53 7.78 17.95
CA PRO A 74 -5.69 8.24 18.73
C PRO A 74 -7.03 8.04 18.03
N ASN A 75 -7.02 7.73 16.71
CA ASN A 75 -8.24 7.54 15.94
C ASN A 75 -8.59 6.07 15.71
N GLY A 76 -7.79 5.12 16.19
CA GLY A 76 -7.99 3.69 15.98
C GLY A 76 -8.06 3.27 14.50
N LEU A 77 -7.43 4.03 13.60
CA LEU A 77 -7.40 3.68 12.17
C LEU A 77 -6.48 2.46 11.96
N PRO A 78 -6.82 1.51 11.10
CA PRO A 78 -5.92 0.42 10.76
C PRO A 78 -4.55 0.91 10.29
N ALA A 79 -3.47 0.24 10.70
CA ALA A 79 -2.12 0.59 10.26
C ALA A 79 -1.97 0.56 8.74
N SER A 80 -2.73 -0.32 8.05
CA SER A 80 -2.83 -0.39 6.60
C SER A 80 -3.36 0.89 5.93
N ASP A 81 -4.20 1.64 6.63
CA ASP A 81 -4.78 2.89 6.12
C ASP A 81 -3.89 4.10 6.43
N LEU A 82 -3.12 4.01 7.52
CA LEU A 82 -2.20 5.06 7.96
C LEU A 82 -0.88 5.02 7.20
N ALA A 83 -0.31 3.83 7.00
CA ALA A 83 1.02 3.68 6.42
C ALA A 83 1.14 4.33 5.02
N PRO A 84 0.22 4.12 4.06
CA PRO A 84 0.32 4.79 2.76
C PRO A 84 0.22 6.31 2.85
N LYS A 85 -0.59 6.84 3.77
CA LYS A 85 -0.73 8.28 3.97
C LYS A 85 0.54 8.90 4.52
N ILE A 86 1.13 8.28 5.55
CA ILE A 86 2.41 8.69 6.14
C ILE A 86 3.53 8.58 5.11
N PHE A 87 3.61 7.47 4.39
CA PHE A 87 4.59 7.23 3.34
C PHE A 87 4.60 8.34 2.30
N ASN A 88 3.41 8.68 1.78
CA ASN A 88 3.25 9.70 0.74
C ASN A 88 3.49 11.12 1.30
N GLN A 89 3.09 11.40 2.54
CA GLN A 89 3.37 12.68 3.21
C GLN A 89 4.86 12.89 3.44
N TRP A 90 5.57 11.84 3.86
CA TRP A 90 7.01 11.88 4.12
C TRP A 90 7.85 11.74 2.85
N THR A 91 7.22 11.38 1.72
CA THR A 91 7.87 11.21 0.42
C THR A 91 9.08 10.26 0.47
N ILE A 92 8.90 9.06 1.06
CA ILE A 92 9.95 8.11 1.35
C ILE A 92 10.51 7.48 0.07
N GLY A 93 11.85 7.47 -0.09
CA GLY A 93 12.56 6.90 -1.23
C GLY A 93 12.76 7.86 -2.39
N ASP A 94 13.46 7.42 -3.41
CA ASP A 94 13.79 8.22 -4.60
C ASP A 94 12.55 8.53 -5.45
N GLN A 95 12.43 9.75 -5.93
CA GLN A 95 11.28 10.21 -6.71
C GLN A 95 11.10 9.45 -8.03
N THR A 96 12.20 9.07 -8.67
CA THR A 96 12.19 8.39 -9.97
C THR A 96 12.05 6.88 -9.78
N LYS A 97 12.85 6.30 -8.87
CA LYS A 97 12.88 4.88 -8.58
C LYS A 97 11.72 4.41 -7.73
N LYS A 98 11.12 5.31 -6.92
CA LYS A 98 9.99 5.02 -6.00
C LYS A 98 10.24 3.81 -5.10
N ASN A 99 11.46 3.70 -4.59
CA ASN A 99 11.99 2.52 -3.91
C ASN A 99 12.07 2.69 -2.39
N GLY A 100 11.17 3.48 -1.82
CA GLY A 100 11.06 3.63 -0.38
C GLY A 100 10.35 2.45 0.28
N VAL A 101 10.59 2.28 1.60
CA VAL A 101 9.86 1.34 2.46
C VAL A 101 9.55 2.04 3.77
N LEU A 102 8.33 1.86 4.28
CA LEU A 102 7.93 2.31 5.62
C LEU A 102 7.52 1.12 6.47
N MET A 103 8.24 0.89 7.55
CA MET A 103 7.84 0.01 8.64
C MET A 103 7.10 0.83 9.69
N LEU A 104 5.80 0.66 9.81
CA LEU A 104 4.95 1.38 10.73
C LEU A 104 4.43 0.45 11.83
N ILE A 105 4.65 0.82 13.08
CA ILE A 105 3.99 0.23 14.24
C ILE A 105 3.08 1.27 14.87
N THR A 106 1.84 0.90 15.12
CA THR A 106 0.85 1.76 15.77
C THR A 106 0.37 1.13 17.07
N GLU A 107 0.06 1.97 18.04
CA GLU A 107 -0.66 1.59 19.26
C GLU A 107 -1.96 2.39 19.34
N ASP A 108 -3.08 1.70 19.41
CA ASP A 108 -4.39 2.32 19.54
C ASP A 108 -4.57 2.84 20.97
N ASP A 109 -4.76 4.14 21.14
CA ASP A 109 -4.90 4.81 22.45
C ASP A 109 -6.15 4.33 23.24
N LEU A 110 -7.13 3.70 22.60
CA LEU A 110 -8.38 3.26 23.23
C LEU A 110 -8.34 1.80 23.68
N THR A 111 -7.61 0.96 22.93
CA THR A 111 -7.63 -0.49 23.11
C THR A 111 -6.27 -1.09 23.46
N ASP A 112 -5.21 -0.29 23.48
CA ASP A 112 -3.80 -0.71 23.60
C ASP A 112 -3.36 -1.75 22.54
N LYS A 113 -4.19 -1.95 21.52
CA LYS A 113 -3.91 -2.88 20.41
C LYS A 113 -2.77 -2.33 19.58
N LYS A 114 -1.80 -3.19 19.31
CA LYS A 114 -0.67 -2.87 18.46
C LYS A 114 -0.80 -3.54 17.10
N GLU A 115 -0.43 -2.79 16.08
CA GLU A 115 -0.39 -3.27 14.71
C GLU A 115 0.93 -2.89 14.05
N ILE A 116 1.49 -3.81 13.27
CA ILE A 116 2.59 -3.54 12.36
C ILE A 116 2.08 -3.55 10.93
N PHE A 117 2.53 -2.61 10.11
CA PHE A 117 2.35 -2.62 8.66
C PHE A 117 3.62 -2.16 7.97
N ILE A 118 4.06 -2.89 6.95
CA ILE A 118 5.19 -2.50 6.12
C ILE A 118 4.64 -2.11 4.75
N ALA A 119 4.75 -0.82 4.40
CA ALA A 119 4.35 -0.29 3.11
C ALA A 119 5.55 -0.17 2.18
N THR A 120 5.36 -0.54 0.92
CA THR A 120 6.40 -0.52 -0.11
C THR A 120 6.07 0.47 -1.21
N GLY A 121 7.10 1.17 -1.71
CA GLY A 121 6.97 2.03 -2.88
C GLY A 121 6.85 1.23 -4.17
N TYR A 122 6.21 1.80 -5.18
CA TYR A 122 5.95 1.14 -6.47
C TYR A 122 7.17 0.50 -7.13
N GLY A 123 8.35 1.12 -6.98
CA GLY A 123 9.57 0.64 -7.65
C GLY A 123 10.24 -0.54 -6.98
N ILE A 124 9.81 -0.91 -5.77
CA ILE A 124 10.35 -2.07 -5.03
C ILE A 124 9.32 -3.17 -4.79
N GLU A 125 8.05 -2.96 -5.18
CA GLU A 125 6.96 -3.95 -5.02
C GLU A 125 7.24 -5.27 -5.73
N GLY A 126 7.97 -5.25 -6.84
CA GLY A 126 8.40 -6.47 -7.53
C GLY A 126 9.25 -7.38 -6.65
N ARG A 127 10.12 -6.79 -5.85
CA ARG A 127 11.00 -7.50 -4.90
C ARG A 127 10.33 -7.71 -3.55
N LEU A 128 9.78 -6.66 -2.97
CA LEU A 128 9.08 -6.64 -1.68
C LEU A 128 7.56 -6.60 -1.90
N ASN A 129 7.00 -7.66 -2.51
CA ASN A 129 5.55 -7.82 -2.63
C ASN A 129 4.91 -8.18 -1.28
N ASP A 130 3.58 -8.04 -1.19
CA ASP A 130 2.80 -8.27 0.03
C ASP A 130 3.08 -9.63 0.68
N GLY A 131 3.22 -10.68 -0.13
CA GLY A 131 3.51 -12.03 0.36
C GLY A 131 4.90 -12.14 0.98
N LYS A 132 5.91 -11.48 0.40
CA LYS A 132 7.28 -11.47 0.96
C LYS A 132 7.35 -10.61 2.21
N VAL A 133 6.72 -9.43 2.20
CA VAL A 133 6.61 -8.57 3.37
C VAL A 133 5.90 -9.30 4.52
N GLY A 134 4.81 -10.01 4.22
CA GLY A 134 4.13 -10.85 5.22
C GLY A 134 5.06 -11.90 5.85
N ARG A 135 5.88 -12.57 5.05
CA ARG A 135 6.88 -13.54 5.57
C ARG A 135 7.98 -12.89 6.39
N ILE A 136 8.42 -11.69 6.02
CA ILE A 136 9.40 -10.94 6.84
C ILE A 136 8.83 -10.71 8.23
N ILE A 137 7.59 -10.25 8.33
CA ILE A 137 6.92 -10.05 9.63
C ILE A 137 6.81 -11.38 10.37
N ASP A 138 6.33 -12.42 9.71
CA ASP A 138 6.07 -13.74 10.34
C ASP A 138 7.36 -14.44 10.78
N ASN A 139 8.44 -14.35 10.01
CA ASN A 139 9.68 -15.07 10.30
C ASN A 139 10.64 -14.33 11.23
N PHE A 140 10.65 -13.00 11.20
CA PHE A 140 11.67 -12.21 11.88
C PHE A 140 11.13 -11.26 12.96
N MET A 141 9.82 -11.03 13.03
CA MET A 141 9.30 -9.99 13.91
C MET A 141 8.22 -10.46 14.88
N ILE A 142 7.23 -11.26 14.42
CA ILE A 142 5.97 -11.44 15.12
C ILE A 142 6.12 -12.06 16.52
N ASP A 143 7.04 -13.01 16.70
CA ASP A 143 7.25 -13.68 17.98
C ASP A 143 7.88 -12.74 19.01
N ASP A 144 8.89 -11.95 18.59
CA ASP A 144 9.52 -10.95 19.45
C ASP A 144 8.58 -9.77 19.74
N LEU A 145 7.74 -9.34 18.78
CA LEU A 145 6.70 -8.32 18.99
C LEU A 145 5.69 -8.77 20.06
N LYS A 146 5.17 -10.00 19.97
CA LYS A 146 4.24 -10.57 20.95
C LYS A 146 4.88 -10.76 22.33
N SER A 147 6.18 -10.98 22.37
CA SER A 147 6.94 -11.15 23.61
C SER A 147 7.38 -9.81 24.23
N GLY A 148 7.07 -8.67 23.59
CA GLY A 148 7.48 -7.33 24.06
C GLY A 148 8.92 -6.95 23.73
N ASN A 149 9.67 -7.77 22.98
CA ASN A 149 11.03 -7.51 22.54
C ASN A 149 11.05 -6.60 21.30
N TYR A 150 10.44 -5.43 21.41
CA TYR A 150 10.13 -4.57 20.25
C TYR A 150 11.37 -4.16 19.46
N SER A 151 12.41 -3.67 20.14
CA SER A 151 13.63 -3.20 19.48
C SER A 151 14.30 -4.30 18.66
N LYS A 152 14.40 -5.51 19.24
CA LYS A 152 14.94 -6.67 18.55
C LYS A 152 14.10 -7.03 17.32
N ALA A 153 12.77 -7.11 17.45
CA ALA A 153 11.86 -7.43 16.35
C ALA A 153 12.02 -6.42 15.20
N ILE A 154 12.03 -5.14 15.52
CA ILE A 154 12.21 -4.07 14.54
C ILE A 154 13.55 -4.16 13.84
N ASN A 155 14.63 -4.41 14.59
CA ASN A 155 15.97 -4.53 14.03
C ASN A 155 16.11 -5.73 13.07
N GLU A 156 15.56 -6.89 13.44
CA GLU A 156 15.58 -8.08 12.58
C GLU A 156 14.72 -7.90 11.32
N GLY A 157 13.52 -7.35 11.43
CA GLY A 157 12.70 -7.00 10.28
C GLY A 157 13.34 -5.96 9.38
N PHE A 158 13.97 -4.94 9.96
CA PHE A 158 14.72 -3.93 9.21
C PHE A 158 15.87 -4.55 8.41
N LYS A 159 16.67 -5.42 9.03
CA LYS A 159 17.75 -6.14 8.34
C LYS A 159 17.25 -7.02 7.21
N ALA A 160 16.11 -7.70 7.40
CA ALA A 160 15.48 -8.51 6.37
C ALA A 160 15.03 -7.67 5.17
N ILE A 161 14.46 -6.48 5.40
CA ILE A 161 14.11 -5.54 4.33
C ILE A 161 15.37 -5.03 3.62
N VAL A 162 16.41 -4.66 4.37
CA VAL A 162 17.70 -4.20 3.84
C VAL A 162 18.30 -5.26 2.91
N ALA A 163 18.29 -6.54 3.33
CA ALA A 163 18.79 -7.64 2.52
C ALA A 163 18.09 -7.72 1.16
N GLU A 164 16.77 -7.67 1.16
CA GLU A 164 15.97 -7.73 -0.07
C GLU A 164 16.19 -6.53 -0.99
N VAL A 165 16.31 -5.32 -0.41
CA VAL A 165 16.61 -4.12 -1.20
C VAL A 165 18.03 -4.16 -1.76
N ALA A 166 19.02 -4.57 -0.97
CA ALA A 166 20.40 -4.68 -1.42
C ALA A 166 20.54 -5.69 -2.56
N ASP A 167 19.88 -6.84 -2.46
CA ASP A 167 19.89 -7.89 -3.49
C ASP A 167 19.19 -7.43 -4.79
N GLU A 168 18.06 -6.70 -4.69
CA GLU A 168 17.37 -6.13 -5.86
C GLU A 168 18.28 -5.22 -6.68
N TYR A 169 19.12 -4.43 -5.99
CA TYR A 169 20.04 -3.51 -6.66
C TYR A 169 21.44 -4.10 -6.91
N GLY A 170 21.68 -5.34 -6.48
CA GLY A 170 22.98 -6.00 -6.62
C GLY A 170 24.10 -5.25 -5.89
N VAL A 171 23.82 -4.68 -4.71
CA VAL A 171 24.79 -3.91 -3.92
C VAL A 171 25.17 -4.65 -2.65
N GLU A 172 26.46 -4.68 -2.34
CA GLU A 172 26.95 -5.18 -1.07
C GLU A 172 26.95 -4.05 -0.04
N LEU A 173 26.44 -4.32 1.16
CA LEU A 173 26.45 -3.42 2.30
C LEU A 173 27.40 -3.92 3.38
N LYS A 174 27.82 -3.02 4.27
CA LYS A 174 28.57 -3.39 5.46
C LYS A 174 27.66 -4.18 6.40
N GLY A 175 27.86 -5.48 6.50
CA GLY A 175 27.06 -6.38 7.29
C GLY A 175 26.83 -7.71 6.57
N ASN A 176 26.38 -8.72 7.30
CA ASN A 176 26.03 -10.01 6.70
C ASN A 176 24.49 -10.11 6.66
N TYR A 177 23.92 -10.01 5.45
CA TYR A 177 22.48 -10.05 5.22
C TYR A 177 22.00 -11.34 4.52
N ASP A 178 22.92 -12.23 4.10
CA ASP A 178 22.61 -13.46 3.35
C ASP A 178 21.64 -14.37 4.08
N TYR A 179 21.79 -14.48 5.41
CA TYR A 179 20.87 -15.24 6.26
C TYR A 179 19.40 -14.87 6.05
N TYR A 180 19.08 -13.58 5.89
CA TYR A 180 17.71 -13.11 5.72
C TYR A 180 17.13 -13.48 4.35
N LEU A 181 17.96 -13.51 3.30
CA LEU A 181 17.59 -13.95 1.96
C LEU A 181 17.28 -15.45 1.95
N ASP A 182 18.12 -16.26 2.58
CA ASP A 182 17.98 -17.71 2.65
C ASP A 182 16.68 -18.12 3.35
N VAL A 183 16.37 -17.55 4.50
CA VAL A 183 15.14 -17.84 5.26
C VAL A 183 13.89 -17.45 4.45
N ASN A 184 13.90 -16.29 3.81
CA ASN A 184 12.80 -15.85 2.95
C ASN A 184 12.61 -16.73 1.70
N SER A 185 13.69 -17.30 1.14
CA SER A 185 13.63 -18.18 -0.03
C SER A 185 13.08 -19.57 0.30
N GLN A 186 13.45 -20.12 1.45
CA GLN A 186 13.00 -21.45 1.88
C GLN A 186 11.49 -21.53 2.15
N SER A 187 10.87 -20.43 2.58
CA SER A 187 9.41 -20.38 2.76
C SER A 187 8.63 -20.49 1.45
N TYR A 188 9.29 -20.36 0.29
CA TYR A 188 8.65 -20.47 -1.03
C TYR A 188 8.62 -21.90 -1.59
N SER A 189 9.24 -22.88 -0.91
CA SER A 189 9.27 -24.28 -1.38
C SER A 189 7.96 -25.05 -1.17
N GLY A 190 6.88 -24.38 -0.80
CA GLY A 190 5.50 -24.84 -0.93
C GLY A 190 5.09 -24.89 -2.40
N GLY A 191 5.90 -25.52 -3.26
CA GLY A 191 5.56 -25.79 -4.66
C GLY A 191 4.22 -26.50 -4.69
N ILE A 192 3.35 -26.10 -5.63
CA ILE A 192 2.09 -26.79 -5.93
C ILE A 192 2.44 -28.28 -6.03
N SER A 193 2.08 -29.05 -5.00
CA SER A 193 2.38 -30.47 -5.01
C SER A 193 1.70 -31.10 -6.23
N LEU A 194 2.31 -32.11 -6.83
CA LEU A 194 1.68 -32.89 -7.91
C LEU A 194 0.26 -33.33 -7.51
N GLY A 195 0.02 -33.56 -6.22
CA GLY A 195 -1.31 -33.85 -5.66
C GLY A 195 -2.29 -32.69 -5.79
N SER A 196 -1.88 -31.45 -5.52
CA SER A 196 -2.78 -30.29 -5.64
C SER A 196 -3.08 -29.97 -7.13
N LEU A 197 -2.14 -30.19 -8.03
CA LEU A 197 -2.39 -30.11 -9.49
C LEU A 197 -3.40 -31.14 -9.94
N LEU A 198 -3.31 -32.38 -9.45
CA LEU A 198 -4.29 -33.45 -9.74
C LEU A 198 -5.67 -33.11 -9.19
N ILE A 199 -5.77 -32.59 -7.96
CA ILE A 199 -7.03 -32.15 -7.37
C ILE A 199 -7.65 -31.01 -8.19
N MET A 200 -6.85 -30.03 -8.60
CA MET A 200 -7.31 -28.93 -9.46
C MET A 200 -7.80 -29.42 -10.81
N LEU A 201 -7.11 -30.38 -11.41
CA LEU A 201 -7.48 -30.99 -12.68
C LEU A 201 -8.78 -31.79 -12.55
N ILE A 202 -8.94 -32.57 -11.50
CA ILE A 202 -10.18 -33.34 -11.21
C ILE A 202 -11.34 -32.36 -10.97
N PHE A 203 -11.12 -31.25 -10.23
CA PHE A 203 -12.12 -30.21 -10.02
C PHE A 203 -12.57 -29.58 -11.35
N PHE A 204 -11.63 -29.27 -12.24
CA PHE A 204 -11.94 -28.76 -13.58
C PHE A 204 -12.72 -29.75 -14.45
N ILE A 205 -12.40 -31.04 -14.35
CA ILE A 205 -13.14 -32.11 -15.09
C ILE A 205 -14.58 -32.22 -14.55
N ILE A 206 -14.76 -32.17 -13.22
CA ILE A 206 -16.09 -32.22 -12.60
C ILE A 206 -16.90 -30.99 -13.00
N LEU A 207 -16.29 -29.80 -12.95
CA LEU A 207 -16.95 -28.55 -13.35
C LEU A 207 -17.35 -28.57 -14.83
N SER A 208 -16.49 -29.03 -15.73
CA SER A 208 -16.75 -29.20 -17.16
C SER A 208 -17.90 -30.17 -17.43
N ASN A 209 -17.92 -31.31 -16.73
CA ASN A 209 -19.02 -32.29 -16.83
C ASN A 209 -20.35 -31.75 -16.28
N MET A 210 -20.30 -30.88 -15.25
CA MET A 210 -21.50 -30.24 -14.70
C MET A 210 -22.08 -29.21 -15.69
N PHE A 211 -21.23 -28.43 -16.35
CA PHE A 211 -21.64 -27.47 -17.39
C PHE A 211 -22.22 -28.14 -18.61
N THR A 212 -21.63 -29.25 -19.08
CA THR A 212 -22.15 -30.03 -20.23
C THR A 212 -23.51 -30.66 -19.90
N ARG A 213 -23.73 -31.18 -18.72
CA ARG A 213 -25.04 -31.71 -18.32
C ARG A 213 -26.11 -30.61 -18.18
N MET A 214 -25.74 -29.42 -17.71
CA MET A 214 -26.67 -28.27 -17.58
C MET A 214 -27.08 -27.72 -18.96
N SER A 215 -26.22 -27.80 -19.97
CA SER A 215 -26.51 -27.40 -21.35
C SER A 215 -27.44 -28.39 -22.07
N LEU A 216 -27.48 -29.67 -21.67
CA LEU A 216 -28.35 -30.69 -22.28
C LEU A 216 -29.79 -30.69 -21.73
N TYR A 217 -30.04 -30.07 -20.57
CA TYR A 217 -31.40 -29.97 -19.96
C TYR A 217 -32.15 -28.68 -20.31
N GLY A 218 -31.50 -27.73 -21.04
CA GLY A 218 -32.06 -26.43 -21.41
C GLY A 218 -32.63 -26.33 -22.81
N GLY A 219 -32.95 -27.42 -23.48
CA GLY A 219 -33.39 -27.46 -24.88
C GLY A 219 -34.85 -27.81 -25.10
N GLY A 220 -35.78 -26.98 -24.70
CA GLY A 220 -37.21 -27.21 -24.96
C GLY A 220 -38.03 -25.94 -25.02
N SER A 221 -37.76 -25.03 -25.93
CA SER A 221 -38.72 -23.96 -26.26
C SER A 221 -39.20 -24.08 -27.69
N ARG A 222 -40.47 -24.51 -27.78
CA ARG A 222 -41.25 -24.60 -29.00
C ARG A 222 -41.26 -23.26 -29.72
N ARG A 223 -40.77 -23.24 -30.95
CA ARG A 223 -40.93 -22.09 -31.87
C ARG A 223 -42.41 -21.96 -32.26
N TYR A 224 -43.08 -20.94 -31.69
CA TYR A 224 -44.33 -20.45 -32.25
C TYR A 224 -44.00 -19.58 -33.46
N TYR A 225 -44.31 -20.11 -34.64
CA TYR A 225 -44.37 -19.34 -35.87
C TYR A 225 -45.58 -18.41 -35.80
N ARG A 226 -45.36 -17.12 -35.58
CA ARG A 226 -46.39 -16.09 -35.77
C ARG A 226 -46.06 -15.35 -37.07
N LYS A 227 -46.83 -15.67 -38.13
CA LYS A 227 -46.89 -14.90 -39.39
C LYS A 227 -47.34 -13.50 -39.07
N HIS A 228 -46.54 -12.49 -39.39
CA HIS A 228 -47.00 -11.11 -39.50
C HIS A 228 -46.94 -10.62 -40.94
N PRO A 229 -47.95 -9.86 -41.41
CA PRO A 229 -48.09 -9.43 -42.79
C PRO A 229 -47.18 -8.25 -43.12
N ARG A 230 -46.77 -8.22 -44.39
CA ARG A 230 -46.02 -7.14 -45.03
C ARG A 230 -46.85 -5.86 -45.03
N TYR A 231 -46.28 -4.77 -44.52
CA TYR A 231 -46.69 -3.40 -44.92
C TYR A 231 -45.43 -2.56 -45.17
N GLY A 232 -45.28 -2.05 -46.38
CA GLY A 232 -45.11 -0.71 -46.84
C GLY A 232 -43.76 -0.02 -46.54
N ARG A 233 -42.97 0.09 -47.65
CA ARG A 233 -41.83 1.02 -47.78
C ARG A 233 -42.25 2.44 -47.46
N ARG A 234 -41.39 3.14 -46.66
CA ARG A 234 -41.13 4.59 -46.87
C ARG A 234 -39.63 4.83 -46.70
N TYR A 235 -39.07 5.33 -47.79
CA TYR A 235 -37.73 5.96 -47.85
C TYR A 235 -37.78 7.22 -47.04
N TYR A 236 -36.80 7.42 -46.16
CA TYR A 236 -36.41 8.74 -45.69
C TYR A 236 -34.91 8.86 -45.93
N ASN A 237 -34.55 9.78 -46.82
CA ASN A 237 -33.19 10.24 -47.05
C ASN A 237 -32.83 11.13 -45.87
N ASP A 238 -31.72 10.79 -45.17
CA ASP A 238 -31.04 11.71 -44.30
C ASP A 238 -29.67 12.04 -44.89
N PRO A 239 -29.42 13.31 -45.25
CA PRO A 239 -28.15 13.73 -45.83
C PRO A 239 -27.26 14.39 -44.78
N PHE A 240 -26.68 13.65 -43.85
CA PHE A 240 -25.53 14.13 -43.09
C PHE A 240 -24.63 12.97 -42.69
N GLY A 241 -23.76 12.60 -43.62
CA GLY A 241 -22.59 11.80 -43.35
C GLY A 241 -21.53 12.63 -42.58
N GLY A 242 -21.32 12.32 -41.32
CA GLY A 242 -20.22 12.87 -40.52
C GLY A 242 -19.21 11.77 -40.25
N TYR A 243 -18.08 11.80 -40.96
CA TYR A 243 -16.90 11.01 -40.70
C TYR A 243 -16.25 11.50 -39.40
N TYR A 244 -16.17 10.67 -38.37
CA TYR A 244 -15.27 10.89 -37.25
C TYR A 244 -14.04 10.02 -37.39
N ARG A 245 -13.02 10.63 -37.96
CA ARG A 245 -11.64 10.14 -38.03
C ARG A 245 -10.97 10.41 -36.69
N GLY A 246 -10.27 9.41 -36.16
CA GLY A 246 -9.57 9.43 -34.88
C GLY A 246 -8.64 10.63 -34.69
N GLY A 247 -8.67 11.16 -33.50
CA GLY A 247 -7.77 12.18 -32.98
C GLY A 247 -6.90 11.60 -31.88
N SER A 248 -5.63 11.47 -32.18
CA SER A 248 -4.53 11.22 -31.24
C SER A 248 -4.41 12.35 -30.24
N ASN A 249 -4.36 12.03 -28.95
CA ASN A 249 -4.04 12.99 -27.90
C ASN A 249 -2.53 13.23 -27.82
N PRO A 250 -2.08 14.47 -27.95
CA PRO A 250 -0.74 14.86 -27.57
C PRO A 250 -0.78 15.59 -26.23
N PHE A 251 -0.57 14.88 -25.13
CA PHE A 251 -0.12 15.53 -23.90
C PHE A 251 1.30 15.07 -23.59
N GLY A 252 2.24 15.68 -24.29
CA GLY A 252 3.61 15.82 -23.86
C GLY A 252 3.73 17.13 -23.09
N GLY A 253 3.83 17.05 -21.77
CA GLY A 253 4.18 18.13 -20.89
C GLY A 253 5.52 17.81 -20.25
N SER A 254 6.61 18.10 -20.95
CA SER A 254 7.97 18.16 -20.41
C SER A 254 8.07 19.41 -19.54
N SER A 255 8.26 19.23 -18.22
CA SER A 255 8.83 20.26 -17.37
C SER A 255 10.11 19.73 -16.74
N SER A 256 11.19 19.97 -17.46
CA SER A 256 12.56 19.95 -16.99
C SER A 256 12.74 21.07 -15.97
N PHE A 257 12.96 20.71 -14.70
CA PHE A 257 13.65 21.57 -13.76
C PHE A 257 14.86 20.79 -13.23
N GLY A 258 15.97 20.96 -13.93
CA GLY A 258 17.27 20.67 -13.39
C GLY A 258 17.58 21.68 -12.28
N ASN A 259 17.81 21.19 -11.09
CA ASN A 259 18.56 21.91 -10.08
C ASN A 259 19.56 20.93 -9.45
N SER A 260 20.75 20.89 -9.99
CA SER A 260 21.88 20.22 -9.38
C SER A 260 22.41 21.11 -8.26
N SER A 261 21.96 20.83 -7.05
CA SER A 261 22.50 21.44 -5.84
C SER A 261 23.43 20.43 -5.19
N GLY A 262 24.72 20.76 -5.11
CA GLY A 262 25.76 19.95 -4.48
C GLY A 262 25.39 19.62 -3.04
N ASN A 263 25.34 18.32 -2.73
CA ASN A 263 24.95 17.82 -1.43
C ASN A 263 26.17 17.74 -0.51
N SER A 264 26.20 18.65 0.46
CA SER A 264 26.89 18.40 1.71
C SER A 264 26.04 17.44 2.52
N TYR A 265 26.46 16.19 2.69
CA TYR A 265 25.78 15.20 3.50
C TYR A 265 25.86 15.56 4.98
N SER A 266 24.94 16.31 5.46
CA SER A 266 24.58 16.49 6.86
C SER A 266 23.44 15.50 7.16
N GLY A 267 23.80 14.40 7.69
CA GLY A 267 23.20 13.14 7.99
C GLY A 267 21.85 13.09 8.69
N GLY A 268 20.75 13.47 8.02
CA GLY A 268 19.38 13.23 8.49
C GLY A 268 18.49 12.80 7.32
N PHE A 269 17.34 12.18 7.61
CA PHE A 269 16.33 11.84 6.62
C PHE A 269 15.83 13.11 5.90
N LYS A 270 15.82 13.06 4.59
CA LYS A 270 15.20 14.02 3.69
C LYS A 270 14.30 13.24 2.75
N GLY A 271 13.02 13.49 2.74
CA GLY A 271 12.09 12.87 1.80
C GLY A 271 12.60 12.98 0.37
N GLY A 272 12.73 11.85 -0.33
CA GLY A 272 13.28 11.76 -1.69
C GLY A 272 12.23 11.90 -2.79
N GLY A 273 10.92 12.00 -2.44
CA GLY A 273 9.82 12.13 -3.40
C GLY A 273 9.21 10.80 -3.85
N GLY A 274 9.50 9.69 -3.18
CA GLY A 274 8.90 8.39 -3.45
C GLY A 274 7.41 8.35 -3.11
N THR A 275 6.67 7.43 -3.74
CA THR A 275 5.23 7.23 -3.54
C THR A 275 4.87 5.75 -3.47
N THR A 276 3.81 5.43 -2.74
CA THR A 276 3.20 4.09 -2.66
C THR A 276 1.75 4.12 -3.08
N GLY A 277 1.25 3.00 -3.61
CA GLY A 277 -0.16 2.75 -3.89
C GLY A 277 -0.89 2.00 -2.77
N GLY A 278 -0.19 1.70 -1.68
CA GLY A 278 -0.74 0.92 -0.57
C GLY A 278 -0.34 -0.56 -0.57
N GLY A 279 0.62 -0.96 -1.41
CA GLY A 279 1.24 -2.29 -1.32
C GLY A 279 1.92 -2.49 0.03
N GLY A 280 1.90 -3.72 0.53
CA GLY A 280 2.48 -4.10 1.82
C GLY A 280 1.69 -5.17 2.57
N ALA A 281 2.13 -5.50 3.75
CA ALA A 281 1.44 -6.43 4.62
C ALA A 281 1.54 -6.01 6.09
N GLY A 282 0.61 -6.47 6.90
CA GLY A 282 0.59 -6.16 8.34
C GLY A 282 0.05 -7.28 9.21
N ARG A 283 0.26 -7.13 10.50
CA ARG A 283 -0.20 -8.04 11.56
C ARG A 283 -0.59 -7.25 12.80
N SER A 284 -1.52 -7.81 13.57
CA SER A 284 -1.80 -7.36 14.95
C SER A 284 -1.05 -8.24 15.95
N PHE A 285 -0.63 -7.64 17.08
CA PHE A 285 0.10 -8.35 18.12
C PHE A 285 -0.15 -7.80 19.53
#